data_8d29f065c908d9a46a3048983bcbdd87
#
_entry.id   8d29f065c908d9a46a3048983bcbdd87
#
_cell.length_a   1.000
_cell.length_b   1.000
_cell.length_c   1.000
_cell.angle_alpha   90.00
_cell.angle_beta   90.00
_cell.angle_gamma   90.00
#
_symmetry.space_group_name_H-M   'P 1'
#
loop_
_entity.id
_entity.type
_entity.pdbx_description
1 polymer ?
#
loop_
_entity_poly.entity_id
_entity_poly.type
_entity_poly.pdbx_seq_one_letter_code
_entity_poly.pdbx_strand_id
1 'polypeptide(L)'
;MFEALKKKINKTITKITKKISDKEKTIEEPIKEPKTIEEETEEKTIEESIREPETIEEEGERFKIFSFIREKTISEKDIEDVLWDLEMSLLESDVAIDVAEKITKELKKQLVGKKVKRSTDIIEYTQEALKNSIKEILTVNGKDINKILQEKKNKKEPFIIMFVGINGTGKTTTIAKMAKYFLDKGLTPVIAASDTFRAGAIEQLTNHAEKLGVKIIKHGKGADPAAVAFDAVEHAKAKGKDVVLIDTAGRM
;
A
#
# COMPACT_ATOMS: atom_id res chain seq x y z
N MET A 1 -9.22 -13.29 4.18
CA MET A 1 -8.98 -11.94 4.72
C MET A 1 -8.53 -10.96 3.63
N PHE A 2 -7.38 -11.10 2.96
CA PHE A 2 -6.88 -10.16 1.95
C PHE A 2 -7.81 -9.90 0.76
N GLU A 3 -8.49 -10.91 0.22
CA GLU A 3 -9.43 -10.72 -0.89
C GLU A 3 -10.67 -9.87 -0.48
N ALA A 4 -11.15 -10.04 0.73
CA ALA A 4 -12.25 -9.23 1.26
C ALA A 4 -11.84 -7.77 1.44
N LEU A 5 -10.65 -7.52 2.00
CA LEU A 5 -10.09 -6.18 2.15
C LEU A 5 -9.86 -5.51 0.79
N LYS A 6 -9.28 -6.23 -0.17
CA LYS A 6 -9.09 -5.74 -1.55
C LYS A 6 -10.40 -5.33 -2.22
N LYS A 7 -11.45 -6.15 -2.06
CA LYS A 7 -12.80 -5.84 -2.59
C LYS A 7 -13.39 -4.59 -1.94
N LYS A 8 -13.22 -4.42 -0.63
CA LYS A 8 -13.68 -3.23 0.10
C LYS A 8 -12.93 -1.97 -0.33
N ILE A 9 -11.62 -2.04 -0.45
CA ILE A 9 -10.77 -0.94 -0.96
C ILE A 9 -11.20 -0.52 -2.36
N ASN A 10 -11.37 -1.48 -3.29
CA ASN A 10 -11.81 -1.16 -4.65
C ASN A 10 -13.20 -0.52 -4.68
N LYS A 11 -14.13 -0.97 -3.82
CA LYS A 11 -15.45 -0.36 -3.68
C LYS A 11 -15.35 1.09 -3.19
N THR A 12 -14.46 1.37 -2.26
CA THR A 12 -14.20 2.73 -1.75
C THR A 12 -13.66 3.64 -2.85
N ILE A 13 -12.68 3.18 -3.61
CA ILE A 13 -12.11 3.92 -4.75
C ILE A 13 -13.21 4.27 -5.76
N THR A 14 -14.07 3.29 -6.10
CA THR A 14 -15.20 3.50 -7.01
C THR A 14 -16.19 4.53 -6.46
N LYS A 15 -16.47 4.52 -5.14
CA LYS A 15 -17.35 5.51 -4.49
C LYS A 15 -16.76 6.93 -4.55
N ILE A 16 -15.46 7.08 -4.27
CA ILE A 16 -14.75 8.38 -4.38
C ILE A 16 -14.89 8.91 -5.81
N THR A 17 -14.56 8.08 -6.79
CA THR A 17 -14.64 8.46 -8.21
C THR A 17 -16.05 8.89 -8.59
N LYS A 18 -17.08 8.12 -8.21
CA LYS A 18 -18.47 8.41 -8.53
C LYS A 18 -18.93 9.72 -7.89
N LYS A 19 -18.65 9.95 -6.60
CA LYS A 19 -19.01 11.21 -5.92
C LYS A 19 -18.37 12.44 -6.55
N ILE A 20 -17.12 12.30 -7.01
CA ILE A 20 -16.42 13.40 -7.67
C ILE A 20 -16.98 13.60 -9.10
N SER A 21 -17.32 12.53 -9.82
CA SER A 21 -17.88 12.58 -11.19
C SER A 21 -19.35 13.02 -11.22
N ASP A 22 -20.20 12.57 -10.29
CA ASP A 22 -21.64 12.92 -10.28
C ASP A 22 -21.89 14.41 -10.04
N LYS A 23 -20.97 15.11 -9.35
CA LYS A 23 -21.02 16.59 -9.26
C LYS A 23 -20.75 17.30 -10.61
N GLU A 24 -20.16 16.62 -11.59
CA GLU A 24 -20.05 17.18 -12.94
C GLU A 24 -21.41 17.34 -13.62
N LYS A 25 -22.36 16.43 -13.34
CA LYS A 25 -23.70 16.43 -13.96
C LYS A 25 -24.67 17.44 -13.35
N THR A 26 -24.44 17.85 -12.09
CA THR A 26 -25.35 18.78 -11.39
C THR A 26 -25.10 20.25 -11.74
N ILE A 27 -24.09 20.57 -12.52
CA ILE A 27 -23.77 21.95 -12.96
C ILE A 27 -24.23 22.22 -14.42
N GLU A 28 -24.80 21.22 -15.08
CA GLU A 28 -25.45 21.37 -16.38
C GLU A 28 -26.97 21.62 -16.24
N GLU A 29 -27.40 22.64 -15.47
CA GLU A 29 -28.70 23.23 -15.69
C GLU A 29 -28.58 24.23 -16.84
N PRO A 30 -29.44 24.15 -17.88
CA PRO A 30 -29.39 25.07 -19.00
C PRO A 30 -29.73 26.48 -18.51
N ILE A 31 -28.86 27.42 -18.89
CA ILE A 31 -29.11 28.85 -18.75
C ILE A 31 -30.38 29.12 -19.54
N LYS A 32 -31.47 29.50 -18.86
CA LYS A 32 -32.70 29.98 -19.48
C LYS A 32 -32.33 31.18 -20.31
N GLU A 33 -32.70 31.10 -21.61
CA GLU A 33 -32.62 32.20 -22.56
C GLU A 33 -33.37 33.42 -22.00
N PRO A 34 -32.84 34.64 -22.15
CA PRO A 34 -33.56 35.84 -21.75
C PRO A 34 -34.72 36.06 -22.75
N LYS A 35 -35.91 36.24 -22.20
CA LYS A 35 -37.11 36.57 -22.93
C LYS A 35 -36.90 37.83 -23.77
N THR A 36 -37.19 37.72 -25.08
CA THR A 36 -37.31 38.80 -26.03
C THR A 36 -38.34 39.82 -25.55
N ILE A 37 -37.94 41.05 -25.37
CA ILE A 37 -38.83 42.19 -25.24
C ILE A 37 -38.98 42.77 -26.66
N GLU A 38 -40.16 42.62 -27.19
CA GLU A 38 -40.60 43.36 -28.39
C GLU A 38 -40.80 44.80 -28.01
N GLU A 39 -40.11 45.73 -28.66
CA GLU A 39 -40.56 47.10 -28.81
C GLU A 39 -40.23 47.60 -30.23
N GLU A 40 -41.26 48.15 -30.82
CA GLU A 40 -41.42 48.60 -32.20
C GLU A 40 -40.62 49.85 -32.56
N THR A 41 -40.54 50.00 -33.93
CA THR A 41 -40.34 51.23 -34.70
C THR A 41 -38.92 51.78 -34.80
N GLU A 42 -38.39 52.14 -35.91
CA GLU A 42 -38.79 52.81 -37.15
C GLU A 42 -37.71 52.69 -38.24
N GLU A 43 -38.12 52.68 -39.47
CA GLU A 43 -37.32 52.74 -40.68
C GLU A 43 -36.39 53.97 -40.75
N LYS A 44 -35.18 53.77 -41.23
CA LYS A 44 -34.58 54.72 -42.22
C LYS A 44 -33.47 54.05 -43.05
N THR A 45 -33.73 53.92 -44.26
CA THR A 45 -32.90 53.72 -45.45
C THR A 45 -31.66 54.62 -45.46
N ILE A 46 -30.52 54.12 -45.85
CA ILE A 46 -29.62 54.73 -46.85
C ILE A 46 -28.55 53.69 -47.25
N GLU A 47 -28.31 53.66 -48.52
CA GLU A 47 -27.52 52.82 -49.37
C GLU A 47 -26.00 52.97 -49.23
N GLU A 48 -25.36 51.96 -49.81
CA GLU A 48 -24.01 51.93 -50.40
C GLU A 48 -22.76 51.93 -49.49
N SER A 49 -22.03 50.83 -49.46
CA SER A 49 -20.90 50.61 -50.38
C SER A 49 -20.25 49.23 -50.20
N ILE A 50 -20.09 48.59 -51.30
CA ILE A 50 -19.40 47.35 -51.57
C ILE A 50 -17.93 47.47 -51.17
N ARG A 51 -17.42 46.53 -50.37
CA ARG A 51 -16.05 45.97 -50.47
C ARG A 51 -16.01 44.56 -49.90
N GLU A 52 -15.63 43.63 -50.75
CA GLU A 52 -15.31 42.23 -50.49
C GLU A 52 -13.98 42.06 -49.73
N PRO A 53 -13.56 40.83 -49.47
CA PRO A 53 -13.55 40.23 -48.13
C PRO A 53 -12.09 40.03 -47.64
N GLU A 54 -11.85 40.14 -46.38
CA GLU A 54 -10.68 39.53 -45.78
C GLU A 54 -11.12 38.44 -44.81
N THR A 55 -11.01 37.24 -45.30
CA THR A 55 -11.01 35.98 -44.57
C THR A 55 -9.80 35.90 -43.64
N ILE A 56 -9.99 35.11 -42.59
CA ILE A 56 -8.94 34.55 -41.69
C ILE A 56 -8.70 35.39 -40.43
N GLU A 57 -9.58 35.19 -39.41
CA GLU A 57 -9.18 35.24 -37.99
C GLU A 57 -10.24 34.69 -36.99
N GLU A 58 -11.40 34.18 -37.44
CA GLU A 58 -12.45 33.70 -36.54
C GLU A 58 -12.35 32.21 -36.16
N GLU A 59 -11.45 31.40 -36.72
CA GLU A 59 -11.28 30.00 -36.34
C GLU A 59 -10.38 29.82 -35.08
N GLY A 60 -9.57 30.79 -34.74
CA GLY A 60 -8.66 30.71 -33.59
C GLY A 60 -9.34 30.91 -32.23
N GLU A 61 -10.41 31.67 -32.17
CA GLU A 61 -11.11 31.93 -30.89
C GLU A 61 -12.19 30.90 -30.54
N ARG A 62 -12.83 30.26 -31.51
CA ARG A 62 -13.76 29.15 -31.29
C ARG A 62 -13.05 27.91 -30.74
N PHE A 63 -11.80 27.63 -31.12
CA PHE A 63 -11.01 26.53 -30.58
C PHE A 63 -10.49 26.82 -29.16
N LYS A 64 -10.31 28.05 -28.76
CA LYS A 64 -9.93 28.40 -27.37
C LYS A 64 -11.05 28.27 -26.36
N ILE A 65 -12.32 28.37 -26.82
CA ILE A 65 -13.50 28.24 -25.94
C ILE A 65 -13.76 26.77 -25.54
N PHE A 66 -13.36 25.80 -26.38
CA PHE A 66 -13.49 24.36 -26.06
C PHE A 66 -12.38 23.76 -25.23
N SER A 67 -11.31 24.49 -24.96
CA SER A 67 -10.17 23.99 -24.13
C SER A 67 -10.30 24.32 -22.64
N PHE A 68 -11.42 24.87 -22.18
CA PHE A 68 -11.75 24.95 -20.77
C PHE A 68 -12.15 23.55 -20.25
N ILE A 69 -11.19 22.62 -20.25
CA ILE A 69 -11.31 21.39 -19.46
C ILE A 69 -11.35 21.88 -18.00
N ARG A 70 -12.55 21.91 -17.43
CA ARG A 70 -12.76 22.33 -16.04
C ARG A 70 -11.98 21.41 -15.13
N GLU A 71 -10.87 21.89 -14.63
CA GLU A 71 -10.16 21.25 -13.53
C GLU A 71 -11.03 21.33 -12.29
N LYS A 72 -11.35 20.20 -11.69
CA LYS A 72 -12.11 20.14 -10.45
C LYS A 72 -11.20 19.95 -9.29
N THR A 73 -11.32 20.80 -8.29
CA THR A 73 -10.60 20.64 -7.02
C THR A 73 -11.41 19.75 -6.09
N ILE A 74 -10.80 18.68 -5.58
CA ILE A 74 -11.42 17.78 -4.61
C ILE A 74 -11.57 18.53 -3.29
N SER A 75 -12.82 18.71 -2.83
CA SER A 75 -13.09 19.32 -1.53
C SER A 75 -13.18 18.25 -0.42
N GLU A 76 -12.95 18.66 0.82
CA GLU A 76 -13.07 17.80 2.00
C GLU A 76 -14.44 17.13 2.09
N LYS A 77 -15.51 17.91 1.89
CA LYS A 77 -16.91 17.42 1.91
C LYS A 77 -17.21 16.36 0.87
N ASP A 78 -16.44 16.32 -0.23
CA ASP A 78 -16.67 15.35 -1.29
C ASP A 78 -16.22 13.94 -0.91
N ILE A 79 -15.27 13.82 0.00
CA ILE A 79 -14.62 12.56 0.34
C ILE A 79 -14.83 12.12 1.80
N GLU A 80 -15.36 12.96 2.67
CA GLU A 80 -15.48 12.71 4.11
C GLU A 80 -16.23 11.40 4.43
N ASP A 81 -17.46 11.24 3.90
CA ASP A 81 -18.24 10.00 4.11
C ASP A 81 -17.53 8.76 3.56
N VAL A 82 -16.80 8.92 2.45
CA VAL A 82 -16.13 7.79 1.81
C VAL A 82 -14.86 7.41 2.56
N LEU A 83 -14.18 8.38 3.17
CA LEU A 83 -13.06 8.13 4.07
C LEU A 83 -13.53 7.43 5.35
N TRP A 84 -14.67 7.85 5.89
CA TRP A 84 -15.29 7.17 7.03
C TRP A 84 -15.66 5.71 6.71
N ASP A 85 -16.30 5.46 5.55
CA ASP A 85 -16.59 4.11 5.06
C ASP A 85 -15.30 3.26 4.90
N LEU A 86 -14.21 3.87 4.45
CA LEU A 86 -12.91 3.20 4.33
C LEU A 86 -12.37 2.80 5.72
N GLU A 87 -12.41 3.73 6.67
CA GLU A 87 -11.97 3.50 8.04
C GLU A 87 -12.73 2.34 8.68
N MET A 88 -14.07 2.36 8.60
CA MET A 88 -14.89 1.25 9.09
C MET A 88 -14.54 -0.08 8.40
N SER A 89 -14.30 -0.05 7.09
CA SER A 89 -13.91 -1.25 6.34
C SER A 89 -12.53 -1.79 6.75
N LEU A 90 -11.61 -0.92 7.13
CA LEU A 90 -10.29 -1.30 7.66
C LEU A 90 -10.44 -1.94 9.05
N LEU A 91 -11.23 -1.33 9.94
CA LEU A 91 -11.51 -1.87 11.28
C LEU A 91 -12.21 -3.23 11.22
N GLU A 92 -13.21 -3.41 10.36
CA GLU A 92 -13.87 -4.70 10.11
C GLU A 92 -12.92 -5.77 9.52
N SER A 93 -11.77 -5.36 9.04
CA SER A 93 -10.72 -6.25 8.50
C SER A 93 -9.57 -6.47 9.49
N ASP A 94 -9.82 -6.23 10.78
CA ASP A 94 -8.86 -6.39 11.89
C ASP A 94 -7.61 -5.46 11.78
N VAL A 95 -7.74 -4.31 11.11
CA VAL A 95 -6.71 -3.27 11.14
C VAL A 95 -6.84 -2.50 12.45
N ALA A 96 -5.73 -2.26 13.13
CA ALA A 96 -5.71 -1.49 14.38
C ALA A 96 -6.26 -0.07 14.17
N ILE A 97 -6.98 0.47 15.16
CA ILE A 97 -7.69 1.75 15.09
C ILE A 97 -6.74 2.88 14.66
N ASP A 98 -5.62 3.02 15.35
CA ASP A 98 -4.61 4.04 15.09
C ASP A 98 -4.01 3.96 13.68
N VAL A 99 -3.93 2.75 13.12
CA VAL A 99 -3.46 2.52 11.75
C VAL A 99 -4.53 2.89 10.74
N ALA A 100 -5.81 2.54 10.99
CA ALA A 100 -6.93 2.90 10.13
C ALA A 100 -7.10 4.43 10.04
N GLU A 101 -7.11 5.11 11.18
CA GLU A 101 -7.15 6.58 11.26
C GLU A 101 -5.96 7.24 10.52
N LYS A 102 -4.76 6.70 10.67
CA LYS A 102 -3.58 7.23 10.00
C LYS A 102 -3.66 7.09 8.49
N ILE A 103 -4.17 5.95 7.98
CA ILE A 103 -4.39 5.73 6.55
C ILE A 103 -5.39 6.75 5.99
N THR A 104 -6.55 6.91 6.65
CA THR A 104 -7.61 7.81 6.18
C THR A 104 -7.19 9.26 6.25
N LYS A 105 -6.49 9.66 7.30
CA LYS A 105 -5.95 11.02 7.47
C LYS A 105 -4.90 11.37 6.41
N GLU A 106 -3.98 10.45 6.12
CA GLU A 106 -2.96 10.68 5.10
C GLU A 106 -3.58 10.69 3.70
N LEU A 107 -4.54 9.81 3.43
CA LEU A 107 -5.28 9.81 2.16
C LEU A 107 -6.05 11.13 1.97
N LYS A 108 -6.74 11.63 3.01
CA LYS A 108 -7.41 12.93 2.99
C LYS A 108 -6.46 14.06 2.60
N LYS A 109 -5.31 14.11 3.25
CA LYS A 109 -4.27 15.11 3.00
C LYS A 109 -3.74 15.08 1.55
N GLN A 110 -3.63 13.89 0.98
CA GLN A 110 -3.18 13.73 -0.41
C GLN A 110 -4.25 14.07 -1.43
N LEU A 111 -5.55 13.86 -1.13
CA LEU A 111 -6.66 14.09 -2.06
C LEU A 111 -7.21 15.51 -2.04
N VAL A 112 -7.40 16.10 -0.84
CA VAL A 112 -7.99 17.44 -0.71
C VAL A 112 -7.13 18.51 -1.37
N GLY A 113 -7.77 19.39 -2.13
CA GLY A 113 -7.10 20.48 -2.85
C GLY A 113 -6.46 20.07 -4.19
N LYS A 114 -6.50 18.78 -4.57
CA LYS A 114 -5.97 18.35 -5.86
C LYS A 114 -6.94 18.67 -6.98
N LYS A 115 -6.36 19.10 -8.10
CA LYS A 115 -7.08 19.37 -9.34
C LYS A 115 -7.04 18.15 -10.23
N VAL A 116 -8.18 17.65 -10.63
CA VAL A 116 -8.36 16.48 -11.49
C VAL A 116 -9.17 16.87 -12.74
N LYS A 117 -8.75 16.37 -13.89
CA LYS A 117 -9.32 16.76 -15.20
C LYS A 117 -10.36 15.76 -15.71
N ARG A 118 -10.23 14.47 -15.36
CA ARG A 118 -11.10 13.39 -15.84
C ARG A 118 -11.39 12.38 -14.72
N SER A 119 -12.51 11.68 -14.81
CA SER A 119 -12.87 10.63 -13.87
C SER A 119 -11.85 9.48 -13.81
N THR A 120 -11.21 9.16 -14.94
CA THR A 120 -10.14 8.13 -15.00
C THR A 120 -8.91 8.56 -14.19
N ASP A 121 -8.52 9.83 -14.29
CA ASP A 121 -7.40 10.40 -13.55
C ASP A 121 -7.65 10.35 -12.04
N ILE A 122 -8.92 10.48 -11.63
CA ILE A 122 -9.33 10.40 -10.21
C ILE A 122 -9.11 8.99 -9.65
N ILE A 123 -9.46 7.94 -10.42
CA ILE A 123 -9.29 6.55 -9.99
C ILE A 123 -7.81 6.26 -9.77
N GLU A 124 -7.00 6.52 -10.77
CA GLU A 124 -5.56 6.26 -10.74
C GLU A 124 -4.90 7.05 -9.61
N TYR A 125 -5.22 8.32 -9.49
CA TYR A 125 -4.71 9.19 -8.45
C TYR A 125 -5.10 8.72 -7.04
N THR A 126 -6.37 8.32 -6.84
CA THR A 126 -6.84 7.80 -5.53
C THR A 126 -6.15 6.48 -5.17
N GLN A 127 -5.95 5.59 -6.16
CA GLN A 127 -5.23 4.33 -5.95
C GLN A 127 -3.78 4.59 -5.55
N GLU A 128 -3.11 5.51 -6.23
CA GLU A 128 -1.73 5.87 -5.94
C GLU A 128 -1.60 6.55 -4.58
N ALA A 129 -2.50 7.48 -4.25
CA ALA A 129 -2.53 8.14 -2.95
C ALA A 129 -2.73 7.12 -1.81
N LEU A 130 -3.66 6.17 -1.95
CA LEU A 130 -3.88 5.12 -0.97
C LEU A 130 -2.66 4.19 -0.84
N LYS A 131 -2.06 3.80 -1.96
CA LYS A 131 -0.84 2.99 -1.97
C LYS A 131 0.31 3.69 -1.26
N ASN A 132 0.47 5.00 -1.49
CA ASN A 132 1.50 5.81 -0.86
C ASN A 132 1.25 5.97 0.64
N SER A 133 0.00 6.21 1.07
CA SER A 133 -0.37 6.29 2.48
C SER A 133 -0.06 4.99 3.23
N ILE A 134 -0.40 3.84 2.65
CA ILE A 134 -0.08 2.53 3.22
C ILE A 134 1.44 2.31 3.24
N LYS A 135 2.13 2.63 2.14
CA LYS A 135 3.58 2.48 2.04
C LYS A 135 4.31 3.32 3.07
N GLU A 136 3.87 4.54 3.33
CA GLU A 136 4.46 5.43 4.34
C GLU A 136 4.34 4.82 5.73
N ILE A 137 3.18 4.25 6.07
CA ILE A 137 2.95 3.59 7.35
C ILE A 137 3.81 2.33 7.50
N LEU A 138 3.95 1.55 6.43
CA LEU A 138 4.78 0.36 6.41
C LEU A 138 6.28 0.66 6.34
N THR A 139 6.65 1.87 5.92
CA THR A 139 8.05 2.32 5.88
C THR A 139 8.47 2.72 7.28
N VAL A 140 8.67 1.73 8.14
CA VAL A 140 9.29 1.93 9.43
C VAL A 140 10.79 2.12 9.20
N ASN A 141 11.40 3.09 9.86
CA ASN A 141 12.86 3.22 9.91
C ASN A 141 13.44 2.02 10.69
N GLY A 142 13.35 0.84 10.06
CA GLY A 142 13.91 -0.39 10.60
C GLY A 142 15.44 -0.34 10.58
N LYS A 143 16.07 -0.97 11.53
CA LYS A 143 17.52 -1.15 11.50
C LYS A 143 17.89 -2.01 10.29
N ASP A 144 18.85 -1.58 9.50
CA ASP A 144 19.38 -2.37 8.40
C ASP A 144 20.00 -3.67 8.95
N ILE A 145 19.49 -4.80 8.50
CA ILE A 145 19.98 -6.14 8.89
C ILE A 145 21.49 -6.25 8.65
N ASN A 146 22.02 -5.67 7.57
CA ASN A 146 23.45 -5.74 7.29
C ASN A 146 24.28 -4.96 8.33
N LYS A 147 23.76 -3.82 8.82
CA LYS A 147 24.41 -3.07 9.90
C LYS A 147 24.41 -3.86 11.21
N ILE A 148 23.26 -4.47 11.56
CA ILE A 148 23.17 -5.31 12.75
C ILE A 148 24.14 -6.49 12.68
N LEU A 149 24.21 -7.16 11.52
CA LEU A 149 25.14 -8.28 11.30
C LEU A 149 26.59 -7.85 11.49
N GLN A 150 26.99 -6.69 10.95
CA GLN A 150 28.34 -6.16 11.14
C GLN A 150 28.64 -5.83 12.60
N GLU A 151 27.70 -5.19 13.30
CA GLU A 151 27.82 -4.90 14.73
C GLU A 151 27.99 -6.18 15.56
N LYS A 152 27.20 -7.22 15.27
CA LYS A 152 27.26 -8.51 15.95
C LYS A 152 28.58 -9.25 15.65
N LYS A 153 29.01 -9.24 14.40
CA LYS A 153 30.31 -9.82 14.01
C LYS A 153 31.47 -9.16 14.71
N ASN A 154 31.48 -7.83 14.84
CA ASN A 154 32.52 -7.09 15.57
C ASN A 154 32.58 -7.49 17.07
N LYS A 155 31.40 -7.83 17.64
CA LYS A 155 31.29 -8.30 19.03
C LYS A 155 31.55 -9.79 19.19
N LYS A 156 31.78 -10.53 18.11
CA LYS A 156 31.86 -12.01 18.08
C LYS A 156 30.63 -12.70 18.66
N GLU A 157 29.45 -12.09 18.42
CA GLU A 157 28.17 -12.61 18.88
C GLU A 157 27.32 -12.99 17.64
N PRO A 158 26.56 -14.10 17.71
CA PRO A 158 25.65 -14.45 16.64
C PRO A 158 24.46 -13.45 16.56
N PHE A 159 23.96 -13.18 15.35
CA PHE A 159 22.71 -12.48 15.16
C PHE A 159 21.55 -13.47 15.33
N ILE A 160 20.67 -13.23 16.31
CA ILE A 160 19.57 -14.13 16.64
C ILE A 160 18.28 -13.60 16.03
N ILE A 161 17.59 -14.45 15.26
CA ILE A 161 16.29 -14.16 14.65
C ILE A 161 15.28 -15.21 15.11
N MET A 162 14.24 -14.79 15.81
CA MET A 162 13.13 -15.64 16.23
C MET A 162 11.93 -15.41 15.29
N PHE A 163 11.38 -16.52 14.76
CA PHE A 163 10.21 -16.48 13.88
C PHE A 163 8.96 -16.80 14.69
N VAL A 164 8.06 -15.84 14.78
CA VAL A 164 6.79 -15.95 15.50
C VAL A 164 5.61 -15.81 14.54
N GLY A 165 4.47 -16.43 14.87
CA GLY A 165 3.24 -16.37 14.09
C GLY A 165 2.41 -17.64 14.22
N ILE A 166 1.16 -17.59 13.81
CA ILE A 166 0.24 -18.73 13.86
C ILE A 166 0.62 -19.86 12.90
N ASN A 167 0.01 -21.03 13.04
CA ASN A 167 0.24 -22.15 12.13
C ASN A 167 -0.18 -21.79 10.69
N GLY A 168 0.56 -22.28 9.70
CA GLY A 168 0.29 -22.03 8.28
C GLY A 168 0.79 -20.69 7.73
N THR A 169 1.35 -19.78 8.54
CA THR A 169 1.90 -18.48 8.06
C THR A 169 3.23 -18.58 7.32
N GLY A 170 3.79 -19.78 7.21
CA GLY A 170 5.02 -20.00 6.45
C GLY A 170 6.32 -19.78 7.24
N LYS A 171 6.30 -19.81 8.59
CA LYS A 171 7.50 -19.67 9.42
C LYS A 171 8.63 -20.59 8.98
N THR A 172 8.40 -21.90 8.98
CA THR A 172 9.40 -22.92 8.62
C THR A 172 9.97 -22.72 7.22
N THR A 173 9.11 -22.39 6.24
CA THR A 173 9.54 -22.08 4.88
C THR A 173 10.39 -20.81 4.82
N THR A 174 10.03 -19.79 5.60
CA THR A 174 10.77 -18.52 5.66
C THR A 174 12.14 -18.72 6.29
N ILE A 175 12.23 -19.56 7.34
CA ILE A 175 13.51 -19.93 7.99
C ILE A 175 14.45 -20.57 6.95
N ALA A 176 13.96 -21.54 6.15
CA ALA A 176 14.76 -22.16 5.10
C ALA A 176 15.26 -21.15 4.06
N LYS A 177 14.39 -20.23 3.61
CA LYS A 177 14.76 -19.14 2.69
C LYS A 177 15.78 -18.18 3.31
N MET A 178 15.62 -17.83 4.57
CA MET A 178 16.57 -16.96 5.28
C MET A 178 17.92 -17.66 5.51
N ALA A 179 17.93 -18.95 5.82
CA ALA A 179 19.15 -19.72 5.91
C ALA A 179 19.92 -19.70 4.58
N LYS A 180 19.23 -19.95 3.47
CA LYS A 180 19.81 -19.85 2.12
C LYS A 180 20.35 -18.46 1.82
N TYR A 181 19.60 -17.41 2.15
CA TYR A 181 20.01 -16.01 1.96
C TYR A 181 21.30 -15.67 2.71
N PHE A 182 21.45 -16.16 3.96
CA PHE A 182 22.67 -15.93 4.73
C PHE A 182 23.86 -16.74 4.18
N LEU A 183 23.63 -17.99 3.75
CA LEU A 183 24.66 -18.78 3.06
C LEU A 183 25.16 -18.09 1.80
N ASP A 184 24.26 -17.56 0.97
CA ASP A 184 24.62 -16.86 -0.26
C ASP A 184 25.43 -15.58 0.01
N LYS A 185 25.32 -15.02 1.21
CA LYS A 185 26.16 -13.90 1.69
C LYS A 185 27.47 -14.34 2.36
N GLY A 186 27.79 -15.62 2.35
CA GLY A 186 29.01 -16.17 2.98
C GLY A 186 28.93 -16.21 4.51
N LEU A 187 27.71 -16.12 5.09
CA LEU A 187 27.48 -16.23 6.53
C LEU A 187 27.12 -17.67 6.91
N THR A 188 27.38 -18.03 8.14
CA THR A 188 27.19 -19.39 8.68
C THR A 188 25.99 -19.45 9.62
N PRO A 189 24.76 -19.78 9.10
CA PRO A 189 23.57 -19.91 9.93
C PRO A 189 23.53 -21.22 10.72
N VAL A 190 22.86 -21.19 11.88
CA VAL A 190 22.43 -22.35 12.68
C VAL A 190 20.91 -22.26 12.83
N ILE A 191 20.21 -23.38 12.74
CA ILE A 191 18.76 -23.45 12.91
C ILE A 191 18.44 -24.12 14.24
N ALA A 192 17.50 -23.54 15.01
CA ALA A 192 16.93 -24.12 16.22
C ALA A 192 15.51 -24.60 15.95
N ALA A 193 15.24 -25.91 16.05
CA ALA A 193 13.92 -26.51 15.89
C ALA A 193 13.14 -26.44 17.20
N SER A 194 12.69 -25.23 17.59
CA SER A 194 12.01 -25.00 18.87
C SER A 194 10.48 -25.19 18.79
N ASP A 195 9.89 -25.56 17.63
CA ASP A 195 8.52 -26.12 17.57
C ASP A 195 8.55 -27.61 17.98
N THR A 196 8.76 -27.85 19.26
CA THR A 196 8.94 -29.20 19.82
C THR A 196 7.63 -29.98 19.95
N PHE A 197 6.49 -29.32 19.84
CA PHE A 197 5.17 -29.96 19.96
C PHE A 197 4.76 -30.71 18.69
N ARG A 198 5.26 -30.29 17.54
CA ARG A 198 4.91 -30.83 16.23
C ARG A 198 6.05 -31.65 15.64
N ALA A 199 5.96 -32.97 15.75
CA ALA A 199 6.98 -33.88 15.21
C ALA A 199 7.27 -33.62 13.71
N GLY A 200 6.23 -33.42 12.90
CA GLY A 200 6.38 -33.11 11.48
C GLY A 200 7.07 -31.75 11.20
N ALA A 201 6.98 -30.77 12.11
CA ALA A 201 7.71 -29.50 11.96
C ALA A 201 9.21 -29.69 12.13
N ILE A 202 9.63 -30.49 13.15
CA ILE A 202 11.03 -30.83 13.36
C ILE A 202 11.62 -31.56 12.15
N GLU A 203 10.88 -32.57 11.63
CA GLU A 203 11.31 -33.33 10.44
C GLU A 203 11.43 -32.44 9.20
N GLN A 204 10.40 -31.63 8.94
CA GLN A 204 10.40 -30.71 7.82
C GLN A 204 11.59 -29.74 7.87
N LEU A 205 11.85 -29.16 9.04
CA LEU A 205 12.96 -28.24 9.23
C LEU A 205 14.31 -28.94 9.12
N THR A 206 14.41 -30.18 9.59
CA THR A 206 15.60 -31.03 9.46
C THR A 206 15.91 -31.27 7.98
N ASN A 207 14.92 -31.67 7.18
CA ASN A 207 15.06 -31.88 5.75
C ASN A 207 15.54 -30.62 5.00
N HIS A 208 15.04 -29.46 5.40
CA HIS A 208 15.51 -28.18 4.85
C HIS A 208 16.96 -27.87 5.23
N ALA A 209 17.32 -28.09 6.49
CA ALA A 209 18.67 -27.85 6.99
C ALA A 209 19.69 -28.76 6.30
N GLU A 210 19.38 -30.04 6.15
CA GLU A 210 20.24 -31.03 5.47
C GLU A 210 20.45 -30.67 3.99
N LYS A 211 19.38 -30.31 3.27
CA LYS A 211 19.49 -29.87 1.86
C LYS A 211 20.37 -28.63 1.68
N LEU A 212 20.41 -27.75 2.67
CA LEU A 212 21.20 -26.52 2.66
C LEU A 212 22.60 -26.71 3.24
N GLY A 213 22.91 -27.88 3.85
CA GLY A 213 24.15 -28.08 4.59
C GLY A 213 24.27 -27.23 5.86
N VAL A 214 23.13 -26.85 6.45
CA VAL A 214 23.08 -26.00 7.65
C VAL A 214 22.95 -26.84 8.91
N LYS A 215 23.69 -26.47 9.96
CA LYS A 215 23.57 -27.12 11.26
C LYS A 215 22.21 -26.84 11.86
N ILE A 216 21.51 -27.89 12.26
CA ILE A 216 20.27 -27.82 13.05
C ILE A 216 20.51 -28.32 14.46
N ILE A 217 19.99 -27.61 15.45
CA ILE A 217 19.89 -28.00 16.85
C ILE A 217 18.42 -28.39 17.09
N LYS A 218 18.23 -29.59 17.58
CA LYS A 218 16.89 -30.15 17.86
C LYS A 218 16.96 -31.07 19.07
N HIS A 219 15.89 -31.12 19.83
CA HIS A 219 15.67 -32.08 20.91
C HIS A 219 14.54 -33.03 20.58
N GLY A 220 14.22 -33.96 21.46
CA GLY A 220 13.10 -34.85 21.31
C GLY A 220 11.75 -34.10 21.31
N LYS A 221 10.70 -34.75 20.77
CA LYS A 221 9.33 -34.22 20.82
C LYS A 221 8.93 -33.93 22.27
N GLY A 222 8.35 -32.75 22.52
CA GLY A 222 7.88 -32.30 23.83
C GLY A 222 8.99 -31.74 24.74
N ALA A 223 10.23 -31.63 24.24
CA ALA A 223 11.29 -30.92 24.96
C ALA A 223 10.95 -29.43 25.13
N ASP A 224 11.63 -28.79 26.10
CA ASP A 224 11.47 -27.34 26.30
C ASP A 224 11.97 -26.55 25.09
N PRO A 225 11.10 -25.77 24.40
CA PRO A 225 11.49 -24.92 23.28
C PRO A 225 12.61 -23.94 23.64
N ALA A 226 12.62 -23.41 24.86
CA ALA A 226 13.60 -22.45 25.29
C ALA A 226 14.99 -23.11 25.45
N ALA A 227 15.05 -24.36 25.90
CA ALA A 227 16.28 -25.12 25.97
C ALA A 227 16.90 -25.35 24.60
N VAL A 228 16.09 -25.70 23.59
CA VAL A 228 16.55 -25.87 22.20
C VAL A 228 17.13 -24.57 21.65
N ALA A 229 16.42 -23.44 21.87
CA ALA A 229 16.86 -22.12 21.43
C ALA A 229 18.18 -21.72 22.13
N PHE A 230 18.29 -21.96 23.46
CA PHE A 230 19.47 -21.68 24.25
C PHE A 230 20.68 -22.47 23.73
N ASP A 231 20.52 -23.77 23.53
CA ASP A 231 21.61 -24.64 23.06
C ASP A 231 22.07 -24.23 21.65
N ALA A 232 21.14 -23.77 20.78
CA ALA A 232 21.51 -23.27 19.47
C ALA A 232 22.34 -21.99 19.54
N VAL A 233 22.01 -21.08 20.47
CA VAL A 233 22.76 -19.84 20.68
C VAL A 233 24.15 -20.16 21.26
N GLU A 234 24.25 -21.03 22.27
CA GLU A 234 25.53 -21.41 22.85
C GLU A 234 26.40 -22.19 21.85
N HIS A 235 25.79 -23.08 21.04
CA HIS A 235 26.50 -23.72 19.93
C HIS A 235 27.05 -22.70 18.94
N ALA A 236 26.25 -21.72 18.59
CA ALA A 236 26.66 -20.68 17.61
C ALA A 236 27.82 -19.84 18.15
N LYS A 237 27.76 -19.43 19.41
CA LYS A 237 28.86 -18.73 20.10
C LYS A 237 30.15 -19.58 20.14
N ALA A 238 30.03 -20.82 20.61
CA ALA A 238 31.18 -21.72 20.75
C ALA A 238 31.86 -22.06 19.41
N LYS A 239 31.09 -22.08 18.30
CA LYS A 239 31.58 -22.43 16.97
C LYS A 239 31.77 -21.21 16.05
N GLY A 240 31.65 -19.98 16.57
CA GLY A 240 31.81 -18.76 15.80
C GLY A 240 30.86 -18.66 14.62
N LYS A 241 29.60 -19.07 14.81
CA LYS A 241 28.56 -18.96 13.78
C LYS A 241 27.97 -17.57 13.77
N ASP A 242 27.57 -17.10 12.57
CA ASP A 242 27.15 -15.71 12.38
C ASP A 242 25.67 -15.46 12.72
N VAL A 243 24.80 -16.45 12.53
CA VAL A 243 23.35 -16.29 12.65
C VAL A 243 22.70 -17.49 13.32
N VAL A 244 21.70 -17.25 14.18
CA VAL A 244 20.80 -18.28 14.73
C VAL A 244 19.37 -17.98 14.29
N LEU A 245 18.74 -18.96 13.64
CA LEU A 245 17.35 -18.91 13.19
C LEU A 245 16.50 -19.83 14.08
N ILE A 246 15.58 -19.26 14.84
CA ILE A 246 14.78 -19.99 15.83
C ILE A 246 13.35 -20.16 15.28
N ASP A 247 12.93 -21.41 15.05
CA ASP A 247 11.53 -21.74 14.77
C ASP A 247 10.74 -21.82 16.07
N THR A 248 9.51 -21.36 16.09
CA THR A 248 8.64 -21.43 17.26
C THR A 248 7.30 -22.08 16.93
N ALA A 249 6.65 -22.65 17.95
CA ALA A 249 5.30 -23.14 17.84
C ALA A 249 4.34 -22.02 17.43
N GLY A 250 3.38 -22.34 16.54
CA GLY A 250 2.39 -21.37 16.05
C GLY A 250 1.06 -21.43 16.81
N ARG A 251 1.07 -21.76 18.08
CA ARG A 251 -0.14 -21.77 18.93
C ARG A 251 -0.31 -20.40 19.59
N MET A 252 -1.54 -19.90 19.54
CA MET A 252 -2.05 -18.87 20.45
C MET A 252 -2.70 -19.56 21.63
#